data_e3a3c68857f42138c7a4621acf587c6c
#
_entry.id   e3a3c68857f42138c7a4621acf587c6c
#
_cell.length_a   1.000
_cell.length_b   1.000
_cell.length_c   1.000
_cell.angle_alpha   90.00
_cell.angle_beta   90.00
_cell.angle_gamma   90.00
#
_symmetry.space_group_name_H-M   'P 1'
#
loop_
_entity.id
_entity.type
_entity.pdbx_description
1 polymer ?
#
loop_
_entity_poly.entity_id
_entity_poly.type
_entity_poly.pdbx_seq_one_letter_code
_entity_poly.pdbx_strand_id
1 'polypeptide(L)'
;MKKQILLLCLALTSLCSYAQTITVKGVVTSASDKEPMIGATVQVKGTGTGTITSIDGDYSLNDVAKDAVLVFSSIGYETQEIKVNGQTVINVVLKDASELLDEVVVIGYGAVKKSDLTSSISTVKGKEITETVTGNAMDALQGKINGVQVTSGGGPGAQPKVLIRGVTTVNGTDPLYVVDGMPVGTNINFLNSNDIESMEVLKDASAAAIYGTRASNGVILITTKKGMAGKTNISFNASAGFQTLSKPKMANAAEYKEVFNTRYTNDGGTSIWNDTGATTNPGGTDWWDEVINKTALVQNYSLNISGGSDKLVYNLSMGYYRNNSQYDYGYWDKINARLNTEYTFNKYVKMGFDIAPRVESWDDTPDLFSAAMSMDPTTPIFKPEDQWVDNEFNNYQRSYNNQEWNPAGSLARQNSHSREMGTIVNTYLQINPIQKLTLRTQFGANAHFRRTDKFTPEFYIDALEQSTLSNVSREMQEWLDWNWTNTATYITTFAEKHNINVMGGFTAERFAEFQSKASRDDVPNNMDQMQEVNAGTQNQKS
;
A
#
# COMPACT_ATOMS: atom_id res chain seq x y z
N MET A 1 -55.58 43.62 30.23
CA MET A 1 -55.52 43.18 28.86
C MET A 1 -54.90 44.21 27.90
N LYS A 2 -55.32 45.46 27.81
CA LYS A 2 -54.73 46.45 26.85
C LYS A 2 -53.25 46.76 27.06
N LYS A 3 -52.70 46.76 28.28
CA LYS A 3 -51.27 46.95 28.55
C LYS A 3 -50.39 45.75 28.18
N GLN A 4 -50.92 44.54 28.23
CA GLN A 4 -50.21 43.34 27.87
C GLN A 4 -50.13 43.16 26.36
N ILE A 5 -51.13 43.58 25.62
CA ILE A 5 -51.13 43.59 24.15
C ILE A 5 -50.16 44.64 23.62
N LEU A 6 -50.03 45.79 24.27
CA LEU A 6 -49.07 46.83 23.89
C LEU A 6 -47.61 46.39 24.12
N LEU A 7 -47.37 45.69 25.23
CA LEU A 7 -46.04 45.09 25.48
C LEU A 7 -45.71 43.98 24.51
N LEU A 8 -46.66 43.16 24.08
CA LEU A 8 -46.47 42.12 23.08
C LEU A 8 -46.25 42.73 21.70
N CYS A 9 -46.94 43.81 21.35
CA CYS A 9 -46.67 44.52 20.08
C CYS A 9 -45.29 45.22 20.07
N LEU A 10 -44.86 45.80 21.21
CA LEU A 10 -43.52 46.38 21.33
C LEU A 10 -42.43 45.31 21.28
N ALA A 11 -42.68 44.13 21.83
CA ALA A 11 -41.73 42.98 21.73
C ALA A 11 -41.68 42.39 20.30
N LEU A 12 -42.81 42.39 19.57
CA LEU A 12 -42.81 41.95 18.16
C LEU A 12 -42.17 42.96 17.20
N THR A 13 -42.22 44.27 17.51
CA THR A 13 -41.53 45.29 16.67
C THR A 13 -40.04 45.33 16.90
N SER A 14 -39.50 44.83 18.03
CA SER A 14 -38.07 44.71 18.28
C SER A 14 -37.44 43.51 17.58
N LEU A 15 -38.23 42.55 17.08
CA LEU A 15 -37.78 41.38 16.32
C LEU A 15 -37.60 41.62 14.81
N CYS A 16 -38.06 42.76 14.29
CA CYS A 16 -37.81 43.21 12.93
C CYS A 16 -36.54 44.07 12.83
N SER A 17 -35.42 43.63 13.38
CA SER A 17 -34.13 44.15 12.96
C SER A 17 -33.87 43.65 11.53
N TYR A 18 -34.30 44.40 10.54
CA TYR A 18 -33.88 44.21 9.17
C TYR A 18 -32.35 44.26 9.15
N ALA A 19 -31.71 43.10 8.97
CA ALA A 19 -30.31 43.08 8.61
C ALA A 19 -30.17 43.90 7.33
N GLN A 20 -29.63 45.11 7.45
CA GLN A 20 -29.39 45.97 6.28
C GLN A 20 -28.34 45.29 5.42
N THR A 21 -28.79 44.59 4.38
CA THR A 21 -27.91 44.04 3.36
C THR A 21 -27.45 45.15 2.40
N ILE A 22 -26.25 44.99 1.93
CA ILE A 22 -25.62 45.89 0.94
C ILE A 22 -25.10 45.07 -0.22
N THR A 23 -24.92 45.71 -1.36
CA THR A 23 -24.19 45.14 -2.46
C THR A 23 -22.72 45.50 -2.32
N VAL A 24 -21.83 44.48 -2.31
CA VAL A 24 -20.38 44.65 -2.26
C VAL A 24 -19.79 44.35 -3.63
N LYS A 25 -18.97 45.26 -4.12
CA LYS A 25 -18.26 45.11 -5.40
C LYS A 25 -16.77 45.31 -5.19
N GLY A 26 -15.96 44.91 -6.16
CA GLY A 26 -14.53 45.15 -6.13
C GLY A 26 -13.81 44.36 -7.21
N VAL A 27 -12.50 44.48 -7.21
CA VAL A 27 -11.60 43.77 -8.12
C VAL A 27 -10.66 42.89 -7.30
N VAL A 28 -10.46 41.66 -7.78
CA VAL A 28 -9.49 40.73 -7.24
C VAL A 28 -8.29 40.69 -8.19
N THR A 29 -7.08 40.94 -7.68
CA THR A 29 -5.85 40.92 -8.45
C THR A 29 -4.83 39.98 -7.80
N SER A 30 -3.89 39.47 -8.60
CA SER A 30 -2.76 38.69 -8.11
C SER A 30 -1.67 39.60 -7.51
N ALA A 31 -0.99 39.12 -6.47
CA ALA A 31 0.12 39.85 -5.84
C ALA A 31 1.40 39.83 -6.69
N SER A 32 1.62 38.76 -7.48
CA SER A 32 2.86 38.53 -8.23
C SER A 32 2.97 39.39 -9.46
N ASP A 33 1.92 39.49 -10.25
CA ASP A 33 1.93 40.21 -11.55
C ASP A 33 0.96 41.39 -11.60
N LYS A 34 0.13 41.57 -10.56
CA LYS A 34 -0.92 42.60 -10.45
C LYS A 34 -2.02 42.49 -11.51
N GLU A 35 -2.10 41.36 -12.20
CA GLU A 35 -3.13 41.13 -13.19
C GLU A 35 -4.49 40.79 -12.55
N PRO A 36 -5.62 41.10 -13.21
CA PRO A 36 -6.94 40.72 -12.76
C PRO A 36 -7.11 39.21 -12.67
N MET A 37 -7.69 38.74 -11.59
CA MET A 37 -7.90 37.30 -11.38
C MET A 37 -9.26 36.85 -11.92
N ILE A 38 -9.23 36.03 -12.98
CA ILE A 38 -10.42 35.45 -13.61
C ILE A 38 -10.87 34.23 -12.81
N GLY A 39 -12.19 34.13 -12.51
CA GLY A 39 -12.76 32.92 -11.88
C GLY A 39 -12.42 32.72 -10.40
N ALA A 40 -11.89 33.73 -9.71
CA ALA A 40 -11.72 33.68 -8.27
C ALA A 40 -13.09 33.65 -7.57
N THR A 41 -13.23 32.80 -6.58
CA THR A 41 -14.47 32.64 -5.80
C THR A 41 -14.53 33.68 -4.70
N VAL A 42 -15.66 34.38 -4.60
CA VAL A 42 -15.99 35.34 -3.51
C VAL A 42 -17.26 34.83 -2.82
N GLN A 43 -17.15 34.45 -1.56
CA GLN A 43 -18.25 33.84 -0.80
C GLN A 43 -18.45 34.51 0.56
N VAL A 44 -19.70 34.66 1.01
CA VAL A 44 -20.00 35.07 2.38
C VAL A 44 -19.79 33.88 3.32
N LYS A 45 -18.88 34.05 4.29
CA LYS A 45 -18.50 32.98 5.24
C LYS A 45 -19.72 32.40 5.98
N GLY A 46 -19.87 31.08 5.94
CA GLY A 46 -20.94 30.35 6.63
C GLY A 46 -22.30 30.39 5.91
N THR A 47 -22.36 30.89 4.68
CA THR A 47 -23.60 30.92 3.87
C THR A 47 -23.34 30.26 2.50
N GLY A 48 -24.42 30.00 1.75
CA GLY A 48 -24.36 29.59 0.34
C GLY A 48 -24.23 30.74 -0.67
N THR A 49 -24.18 32.01 -0.19
CA THR A 49 -24.14 33.18 -1.07
C THR A 49 -22.71 33.44 -1.53
N GLY A 50 -22.48 33.41 -2.85
CA GLY A 50 -21.20 33.65 -3.46
C GLY A 50 -21.28 34.02 -4.94
N THR A 51 -20.18 34.47 -5.49
CA THR A 51 -19.99 34.81 -6.90
C THR A 51 -18.57 34.46 -7.35
N ILE A 52 -18.31 34.53 -8.63
CA ILE A 52 -16.97 34.39 -9.22
C ILE A 52 -16.58 35.70 -9.92
N THR A 53 -15.30 35.99 -9.98
CA THR A 53 -14.79 37.17 -10.69
C THR A 53 -14.87 37.01 -12.20
N SER A 54 -15.12 38.12 -12.90
CA SER A 54 -15.15 38.21 -14.36
C SER A 54 -13.74 38.14 -14.99
N ILE A 55 -13.67 38.31 -16.31
CA ILE A 55 -12.42 38.38 -17.06
C ILE A 55 -11.53 39.57 -16.66
N ASP A 56 -12.13 40.66 -16.17
CA ASP A 56 -11.45 41.84 -15.68
C ASP A 56 -11.20 41.79 -14.16
N GLY A 57 -11.44 40.62 -13.52
CA GLY A 57 -11.24 40.38 -12.10
C GLY A 57 -12.29 41.03 -11.20
N ASP A 58 -13.31 41.70 -11.75
CA ASP A 58 -14.36 42.37 -10.98
C ASP A 58 -15.42 41.35 -10.48
N TYR A 59 -15.99 41.66 -9.33
CA TYR A 59 -17.10 40.90 -8.75
C TYR A 59 -18.19 41.81 -8.20
N SER A 60 -19.38 41.29 -8.12
CA SER A 60 -20.53 41.94 -7.45
C SER A 60 -21.31 40.90 -6.69
N LEU A 61 -21.46 41.10 -5.38
CA LEU A 61 -22.19 40.24 -4.46
C LEU A 61 -23.32 41.04 -3.79
N ASN A 62 -24.56 40.60 -4.02
CA ASN A 62 -25.75 41.22 -3.48
C ASN A 62 -26.11 40.58 -2.14
N ASP A 63 -26.97 41.26 -1.37
CA ASP A 63 -27.56 40.78 -0.10
C ASP A 63 -26.52 40.39 0.97
N VAL A 64 -25.42 41.12 1.04
CA VAL A 64 -24.35 40.93 2.04
C VAL A 64 -24.69 41.72 3.31
N ALA A 65 -24.66 41.08 4.46
CA ALA A 65 -24.81 41.76 5.75
C ALA A 65 -23.61 42.70 6.01
N LYS A 66 -23.86 43.86 6.61
CA LYS A 66 -22.82 44.90 6.85
C LYS A 66 -21.65 44.40 7.70
N ASP A 67 -21.88 43.41 8.54
CA ASP A 67 -20.89 42.78 9.45
C ASP A 67 -20.36 41.42 8.93
N ALA A 68 -20.76 41.04 7.72
CA ALA A 68 -20.32 39.78 7.11
C ALA A 68 -18.79 39.71 6.87
N VAL A 69 -18.29 38.51 6.76
CA VAL A 69 -16.91 38.20 6.32
C VAL A 69 -16.98 37.61 4.93
N LEU A 70 -16.29 38.21 3.99
CA LEU A 70 -16.08 37.63 2.65
C LEU A 70 -14.83 36.79 2.63
N VAL A 71 -14.95 35.62 2.00
CA VAL A 71 -13.86 34.67 1.74
C VAL A 71 -13.53 34.74 0.27
N PHE A 72 -12.29 35.08 -0.04
CA PHE A 72 -11.74 35.14 -1.39
C PHE A 72 -10.81 33.96 -1.58
N SER A 73 -11.05 33.15 -2.60
CA SER A 73 -10.22 31.97 -2.89
C SER A 73 -10.05 31.75 -4.39
N SER A 74 -8.87 31.30 -4.79
CA SER A 74 -8.57 30.89 -6.15
C SER A 74 -7.51 29.79 -6.13
N ILE A 75 -7.51 28.91 -7.14
CA ILE A 75 -6.54 27.82 -7.26
C ILE A 75 -5.13 28.42 -7.38
N GLY A 76 -4.22 27.99 -6.49
CA GLY A 76 -2.84 28.50 -6.47
C GLY A 76 -2.62 29.78 -5.65
N TYR A 77 -3.63 30.26 -4.92
CA TYR A 77 -3.55 31.48 -4.12
C TYR A 77 -4.00 31.24 -2.67
N GLU A 78 -3.44 32.03 -1.74
CA GLU A 78 -3.84 32.01 -0.32
C GLU A 78 -5.28 32.52 -0.16
N THR A 79 -6.12 31.76 0.53
CA THR A 79 -7.47 32.21 0.87
C THR A 79 -7.43 33.39 1.83
N GLN A 80 -8.11 34.49 1.50
CA GLN A 80 -8.20 35.67 2.36
C GLN A 80 -9.62 35.86 2.89
N GLU A 81 -9.70 36.24 4.15
CA GLU A 81 -10.97 36.60 4.81
C GLU A 81 -10.97 38.10 5.14
N ILE A 82 -11.98 38.81 4.64
CA ILE A 82 -12.09 40.26 4.84
C ILE A 82 -13.47 40.58 5.41
N LYS A 83 -13.50 41.32 6.52
CA LYS A 83 -14.72 41.83 7.09
C LYS A 83 -15.27 43.00 6.26
N VAL A 84 -16.55 42.95 5.91
CA VAL A 84 -17.20 43.96 5.07
C VAL A 84 -17.29 45.31 5.79
N ASN A 85 -17.57 45.33 7.09
CA ASN A 85 -17.67 46.56 7.93
C ASN A 85 -18.48 47.69 7.26
N GLY A 86 -19.53 47.34 6.52
CA GLY A 86 -20.38 48.29 5.79
C GLY A 86 -19.77 48.87 4.51
N GLN A 87 -18.62 48.44 4.07
CA GLN A 87 -17.97 48.88 2.82
C GLN A 87 -18.72 48.31 1.62
N THR A 88 -18.94 49.13 0.60
CA THR A 88 -19.60 48.73 -0.65
C THR A 88 -18.60 48.41 -1.77
N VAL A 89 -17.32 48.77 -1.57
CA VAL A 89 -16.21 48.46 -2.51
C VAL A 89 -15.05 47.87 -1.71
N ILE A 90 -14.66 46.62 -2.06
CA ILE A 90 -13.57 45.91 -1.43
C ILE A 90 -12.69 45.32 -2.55
N ASN A 91 -11.51 45.91 -2.76
CA ASN A 91 -10.51 45.39 -3.67
C ASN A 91 -9.55 44.46 -2.91
N VAL A 92 -9.18 43.33 -3.50
CA VAL A 92 -8.41 42.29 -2.85
C VAL A 92 -7.21 41.91 -3.71
N VAL A 93 -6.07 41.78 -3.07
CA VAL A 93 -4.86 41.27 -3.69
C VAL A 93 -4.57 39.90 -3.09
N LEU A 94 -4.78 38.83 -3.85
CA LEU A 94 -4.47 37.47 -3.41
C LEU A 94 -2.99 37.19 -3.60
N LYS A 95 -2.37 36.66 -2.57
CA LYS A 95 -0.98 36.20 -2.63
C LYS A 95 -0.95 34.80 -3.18
N ASP A 96 0.09 34.50 -3.96
CA ASP A 96 0.34 33.13 -4.39
C ASP A 96 0.39 32.22 -3.17
N ALA A 97 -0.30 31.09 -3.22
CA ALA A 97 -0.18 30.09 -2.18
C ALA A 97 1.25 29.55 -2.22
N SER A 98 2.05 29.98 -1.26
CA SER A 98 3.45 29.56 -1.11
C SER A 98 3.57 28.06 -0.74
N GLU A 99 2.46 27.33 -0.62
CA GLU A 99 2.46 25.89 -0.33
C GLU A 99 3.26 25.05 -1.34
N LEU A 100 3.48 25.53 -2.57
CA LEU A 100 4.34 24.86 -3.56
C LEU A 100 5.84 25.06 -3.30
N LEU A 101 6.24 26.04 -2.48
CA LEU A 101 7.64 26.36 -2.23
C LEU A 101 8.18 25.82 -0.90
N ASP A 102 7.31 25.40 0.00
CA ASP A 102 7.69 24.90 1.32
C ASP A 102 7.44 23.39 1.53
N GLU A 103 7.22 22.63 0.44
CA GLU A 103 7.15 21.16 0.55
C GLU A 103 8.49 20.63 1.06
N VAL A 104 8.48 20.19 2.32
CA VAL A 104 9.65 19.64 2.98
C VAL A 104 9.69 18.14 2.70
N VAL A 105 10.76 17.69 2.07
CA VAL A 105 11.01 16.27 1.79
C VAL A 105 11.97 15.74 2.84
N VAL A 106 11.62 14.64 3.46
CA VAL A 106 12.53 13.93 4.36
C VAL A 106 13.51 13.13 3.50
N ILE A 107 14.78 13.55 3.49
CA ILE A 107 15.85 12.83 2.79
C ILE A 107 16.82 12.30 3.83
N GLY A 108 16.93 11.00 3.88
CA GLY A 108 17.85 10.36 4.78
C GLY A 108 17.53 10.67 6.24
N TYR A 109 18.44 11.38 6.88
CA TYR A 109 18.32 11.70 8.30
C TYR A 109 17.89 13.16 8.55
N GLY A 110 17.49 13.88 7.50
CA GLY A 110 17.11 15.29 7.60
C GLY A 110 15.89 15.65 6.74
N ALA A 111 15.24 16.74 7.10
CA ALA A 111 14.17 17.34 6.31
C ALA A 111 14.75 18.52 5.53
N VAL A 112 14.60 18.53 4.21
CA VAL A 112 15.12 19.58 3.32
C VAL A 112 13.95 20.11 2.49
N LYS A 113 13.93 21.40 2.21
CA LYS A 113 12.93 21.97 1.30
C LYS A 113 13.11 21.35 -0.10
N LYS A 114 12.03 20.99 -0.74
CA LYS A 114 12.04 20.40 -2.09
C LYS A 114 12.71 21.33 -3.11
N SER A 115 12.56 22.65 -2.94
CA SER A 115 13.23 23.67 -3.75
C SER A 115 14.76 23.64 -3.66
N ASP A 116 15.29 23.15 -2.55
CA ASP A 116 16.74 23.13 -2.27
C ASP A 116 17.42 21.85 -2.76
N LEU A 117 16.61 20.93 -3.33
CA LEU A 117 17.10 19.64 -3.82
C LEU A 117 17.56 19.73 -5.26
N THR A 118 18.80 19.38 -5.50
CA THR A 118 19.40 19.27 -6.84
C THR A 118 19.18 17.89 -7.46
N SER A 119 18.68 16.92 -6.68
CA SER A 119 18.46 15.52 -7.09
C SER A 119 17.02 15.29 -7.57
N SER A 120 16.84 14.32 -8.50
CA SER A 120 15.53 13.93 -9.01
C SER A 120 14.77 13.10 -7.98
N ILE A 121 13.91 13.76 -7.21
CA ILE A 121 13.01 13.12 -6.24
C ILE A 121 11.59 13.21 -6.77
N SER A 122 10.86 12.10 -6.68
CA SER A 122 9.42 12.05 -6.98
C SER A 122 8.68 11.70 -5.72
N THR A 123 7.64 12.47 -5.42
CA THR A 123 6.79 12.29 -4.24
C THR A 123 5.39 11.87 -4.69
N VAL A 124 4.80 10.88 -4.01
CA VAL A 124 3.39 10.49 -4.11
C VAL A 124 2.75 10.67 -2.74
N LYS A 125 1.64 11.37 -2.68
CA LYS A 125 0.92 11.67 -1.42
C LYS A 125 0.02 10.50 -1.03
N GLY A 126 -0.20 10.31 0.26
CA GLY A 126 -1.02 9.22 0.80
C GLY A 126 -2.43 9.16 0.22
N LYS A 127 -3.04 10.31 -0.11
CA LYS A 127 -4.34 10.36 -0.78
C LYS A 127 -4.31 9.61 -2.12
N GLU A 128 -3.29 9.82 -2.94
CA GLU A 128 -3.14 9.16 -4.24
C GLU A 128 -2.89 7.65 -4.09
N ILE A 129 -2.19 7.25 -3.00
CA ILE A 129 -1.94 5.83 -2.67
C ILE A 129 -3.23 5.12 -2.29
N THR A 130 -4.10 5.76 -1.52
CA THR A 130 -5.36 5.18 -1.03
C THR A 130 -6.50 5.17 -2.05
N GLU A 131 -6.37 5.87 -3.18
CA GLU A 131 -7.32 5.80 -4.29
C GLU A 131 -7.36 4.41 -4.94
N THR A 132 -6.27 3.66 -4.84
CA THR A 132 -6.17 2.29 -5.36
C THR A 132 -6.35 1.31 -4.20
N VAL A 133 -7.39 0.49 -4.24
CA VAL A 133 -7.63 -0.55 -3.22
C VAL A 133 -6.70 -1.72 -3.50
N THR A 134 -5.54 -1.71 -2.87
CA THR A 134 -4.54 -2.78 -2.99
C THR A 134 -4.07 -3.23 -1.61
N GLY A 135 -3.65 -4.48 -1.50
CA GLY A 135 -3.05 -5.01 -0.27
C GLY A 135 -1.63 -4.54 -0.03
N ASN A 136 -0.96 -4.08 -1.09
CA ASN A 136 0.41 -3.59 -1.04
C ASN A 136 0.48 -2.15 -1.55
N ALA A 137 1.08 -1.28 -0.77
CA ALA A 137 1.22 0.13 -1.12
C ALA A 137 2.05 0.37 -2.39
N MET A 138 2.91 -0.58 -2.78
CA MET A 138 3.71 -0.47 -4.00
C MET A 138 2.88 -0.60 -5.27
N ASP A 139 1.82 -1.43 -5.28
CA ASP A 139 0.92 -1.54 -6.42
C ASP A 139 0.27 -0.18 -6.74
N ALA A 140 0.00 0.62 -5.71
CA ALA A 140 -0.57 1.97 -5.87
C ALA A 140 0.38 2.97 -6.55
N LEU A 141 1.68 2.68 -6.64
CA LEU A 141 2.66 3.51 -7.34
C LEU A 141 2.71 3.25 -8.85
N GLN A 142 2.06 2.19 -9.33
CA GLN A 142 2.07 1.82 -10.74
C GLN A 142 1.57 2.98 -11.63
N GLY A 143 2.42 3.41 -12.56
CA GLY A 143 2.11 4.50 -13.50
C GLY A 143 2.13 5.92 -12.91
N LYS A 144 2.36 6.09 -11.60
CA LYS A 144 2.34 7.41 -10.94
C LYS A 144 3.71 8.10 -10.89
N ILE A 145 4.80 7.36 -11.05
CA ILE A 145 6.15 7.89 -10.91
C ILE A 145 6.98 7.64 -12.17
N ASN A 146 7.48 8.70 -12.78
CA ASN A 146 8.36 8.59 -13.95
C ASN A 146 9.66 7.86 -13.58
N GLY A 147 10.05 6.85 -14.40
CA GLY A 147 11.26 6.07 -14.18
C GLY A 147 11.16 5.02 -13.07
N VAL A 148 9.93 4.75 -12.59
CA VAL A 148 9.64 3.62 -11.69
C VAL A 148 8.66 2.70 -12.39
N GLN A 149 9.06 1.45 -12.56
CA GLN A 149 8.22 0.38 -13.08
C GLN A 149 7.78 -0.49 -11.92
N VAL A 150 6.48 -0.68 -11.78
CA VAL A 150 5.89 -1.59 -10.79
C VAL A 150 5.15 -2.68 -11.54
N THR A 151 5.46 -3.93 -11.23
CA THR A 151 4.76 -5.11 -11.75
C THR A 151 4.16 -5.83 -10.57
N SER A 152 2.83 -5.94 -10.53
CA SER A 152 2.14 -6.67 -9.45
C SER A 152 2.58 -8.13 -9.40
N GLY A 153 2.69 -8.69 -8.20
CA GLY A 153 3.04 -10.09 -8.00
C GLY A 153 1.91 -11.08 -8.34
N GLY A 154 0.69 -10.57 -8.52
CA GLY A 154 -0.49 -11.30 -9.02
C GLY A 154 -1.22 -12.15 -7.98
N GLY A 155 -0.55 -12.83 -7.07
CA GLY A 155 -1.18 -13.68 -6.04
C GLY A 155 -1.45 -12.95 -4.72
N PRO A 156 -2.23 -13.58 -3.80
CA PRO A 156 -2.43 -13.06 -2.45
C PRO A 156 -1.09 -12.89 -1.72
N GLY A 157 -0.84 -11.69 -1.16
CA GLY A 157 0.40 -11.40 -0.45
C GLY A 157 1.67 -11.38 -1.29
N ALA A 158 1.57 -11.59 -2.60
CA ALA A 158 2.72 -11.53 -3.49
C ALA A 158 3.30 -10.11 -3.51
N GLN A 159 4.63 -10.02 -3.41
CA GLN A 159 5.30 -8.73 -3.43
C GLN A 159 5.41 -8.20 -4.86
N PRO A 160 4.98 -6.95 -5.11
CA PRO A 160 5.21 -6.31 -6.40
C PRO A 160 6.70 -6.14 -6.68
N LYS A 161 7.11 -6.41 -7.90
CA LYS A 161 8.46 -6.10 -8.37
C LYS A 161 8.56 -4.63 -8.72
N VAL A 162 9.48 -3.93 -8.07
CA VAL A 162 9.71 -2.50 -8.29
C VAL A 162 11.09 -2.28 -8.88
N LEU A 163 11.14 -1.62 -10.03
CA LEU A 163 12.38 -1.27 -10.71
C LEU A 163 12.50 0.25 -10.81
N ILE A 164 13.61 0.80 -10.34
CA ILE A 164 13.94 2.22 -10.48
C ILE A 164 14.98 2.36 -11.58
N ARG A 165 14.59 3.05 -12.69
CA ARG A 165 15.42 3.23 -13.90
C ARG A 165 15.86 1.91 -14.58
N GLY A 166 15.09 0.84 -14.38
CA GLY A 166 15.33 -0.46 -15.01
C GLY A 166 16.25 -1.39 -14.22
N VAL A 167 16.74 -2.42 -14.88
CA VAL A 167 17.63 -3.44 -14.30
C VAL A 167 19.06 -2.92 -14.30
N THR A 168 19.66 -2.72 -13.14
CA THR A 168 21.01 -2.19 -12.97
C THR A 168 22.04 -3.26 -12.61
N THR A 169 21.59 -4.41 -12.12
CA THR A 169 22.46 -5.50 -11.64
C THR A 169 21.77 -6.85 -11.81
N VAL A 170 22.56 -7.92 -11.91
CA VAL A 170 22.08 -9.31 -11.96
C VAL A 170 21.83 -9.91 -10.56
N ASN A 171 22.33 -9.26 -9.51
CA ASN A 171 22.30 -9.75 -8.12
C ASN A 171 21.16 -9.16 -7.29
N GLY A 172 19.99 -8.97 -7.89
CA GLY A 172 18.84 -8.35 -7.23
C GLY A 172 18.60 -6.92 -7.72
N THR A 173 17.34 -6.57 -7.91
CA THR A 173 16.93 -5.30 -8.50
C THR A 173 16.02 -4.50 -7.61
N ASP A 174 15.64 -5.04 -6.43
CA ASP A 174 14.69 -4.42 -5.53
C ASP A 174 15.30 -3.19 -4.85
N PRO A 175 14.54 -2.09 -4.74
CA PRO A 175 14.99 -0.92 -4.02
C PRO A 175 15.01 -1.16 -2.50
N LEU A 176 15.77 -0.35 -1.79
CA LEU A 176 15.72 -0.30 -0.33
C LEU A 176 14.50 0.49 0.12
N TYR A 177 13.69 -0.10 1.01
CA TYR A 177 12.61 0.63 1.67
C TYR A 177 13.05 1.15 3.04
N VAL A 178 12.66 2.40 3.32
CA VAL A 178 12.96 3.07 4.60
C VAL A 178 11.64 3.65 5.13
N VAL A 179 11.18 3.17 6.27
CA VAL A 179 9.95 3.61 6.93
C VAL A 179 10.29 4.48 8.13
N ASP A 180 9.88 5.74 8.12
CA ASP A 180 10.15 6.74 9.17
C ASP A 180 11.63 6.80 9.60
N GLY A 181 12.54 6.63 8.62
CA GLY A 181 13.99 6.64 8.81
C GLY A 181 14.60 5.29 9.21
N MET A 182 13.79 4.24 9.36
CA MET A 182 14.29 2.87 9.59
C MET A 182 14.36 2.08 8.29
N PRO A 183 15.52 1.56 7.87
CA PRO A 183 15.64 0.62 6.76
C PRO A 183 14.95 -0.70 7.12
N VAL A 184 13.98 -1.12 6.30
CA VAL A 184 13.18 -2.35 6.51
C VAL A 184 13.43 -3.44 5.46
N GLY A 185 14.49 -3.27 4.65
CA GLY A 185 14.84 -4.22 3.59
C GLY A 185 14.05 -3.99 2.30
N THR A 186 13.70 -5.08 1.63
CA THR A 186 13.07 -5.07 0.29
C THR A 186 11.58 -5.42 0.31
N ASN A 187 10.99 -5.72 1.46
CA ASN A 187 9.58 -6.09 1.59
C ASN A 187 8.82 -5.17 2.56
N ILE A 188 7.70 -4.63 2.10
CA ILE A 188 6.81 -3.77 2.91
C ILE A 188 5.34 -4.22 2.90
N ASN A 189 5.06 -5.49 2.57
CA ASN A 189 3.69 -6.03 2.59
C ASN A 189 2.99 -5.82 3.93
N PHE A 190 3.77 -5.78 5.01
CA PHE A 190 3.26 -5.55 6.35
C PHE A 190 2.65 -4.14 6.55
N LEU A 191 3.03 -3.16 5.74
CA LEU A 191 2.57 -1.79 5.89
C LEU A 191 1.15 -1.62 5.34
N ASN A 192 0.30 -0.91 6.08
CA ASN A 192 -1.03 -0.55 5.60
C ASN A 192 -0.94 0.73 4.75
N SER A 193 -1.46 0.68 3.53
CA SER A 193 -1.49 1.84 2.63
C SER A 193 -2.18 3.06 3.23
N ASN A 194 -3.17 2.84 4.12
CA ASN A 194 -3.87 3.92 4.82
C ASN A 194 -3.03 4.63 5.89
N ASP A 195 -1.91 4.02 6.33
CA ASP A 195 -1.00 4.62 7.32
C ASP A 195 0.02 5.54 6.68
N ILE A 196 0.10 5.57 5.35
CA ILE A 196 1.12 6.31 4.61
C ILE A 196 0.66 7.76 4.41
N GLU A 197 1.55 8.70 4.72
CA GLU A 197 1.40 10.13 4.43
C GLU A 197 2.00 10.49 3.08
N SER A 198 3.20 9.97 2.81
CA SER A 198 3.91 10.19 1.54
C SER A 198 4.91 9.07 1.25
N MET A 199 5.23 8.92 -0.03
CA MET A 199 6.35 8.12 -0.52
C MET A 199 7.23 8.97 -1.41
N GLU A 200 8.52 8.98 -1.12
CA GLU A 200 9.55 9.66 -1.92
C GLU A 200 10.48 8.62 -2.54
N VAL A 201 10.71 8.74 -3.85
CA VAL A 201 11.62 7.85 -4.57
C VAL A 201 12.92 8.57 -4.88
N LEU A 202 14.00 8.11 -4.27
CA LEU A 202 15.36 8.57 -4.53
C LEU A 202 15.95 7.75 -5.67
N LYS A 203 16.00 8.37 -6.86
CA LYS A 203 16.45 7.69 -8.09
C LYS A 203 17.93 7.86 -8.36
N ASP A 204 18.55 8.85 -7.72
CA ASP A 204 19.94 9.21 -7.95
C ASP A 204 20.85 8.71 -6.83
N ALA A 205 22.03 8.23 -7.19
CA ALA A 205 23.03 7.72 -6.24
C ALA A 205 23.45 8.79 -5.20
N SER A 206 23.47 10.07 -5.58
CA SER A 206 23.80 11.17 -4.66
C SER A 206 22.79 11.32 -3.52
N ALA A 207 21.49 11.21 -3.82
CA ALA A 207 20.43 11.26 -2.82
C ALA A 207 20.37 9.98 -1.95
N ALA A 208 20.76 8.84 -2.54
CA ALA A 208 20.74 7.53 -1.89
C ALA A 208 22.04 7.21 -1.12
N ALA A 209 23.11 8.00 -1.31
CA ALA A 209 24.46 7.71 -0.79
C ALA A 209 24.54 7.49 0.73
N ILE A 210 23.68 8.16 1.50
CA ILE A 210 23.64 8.02 2.96
C ILE A 210 23.18 6.63 3.44
N TYR A 211 22.53 5.83 2.56
CA TYR A 211 22.12 4.45 2.84
C TYR A 211 23.14 3.40 2.37
N GLY A 212 24.31 3.85 1.87
CA GLY A 212 25.41 3.01 1.45
C GLY A 212 25.11 2.14 0.24
N THR A 213 25.79 1.00 0.15
CA THR A 213 25.69 0.07 -1.00
C THR A 213 24.31 -0.58 -1.17
N ARG A 214 23.52 -0.67 -0.13
CA ARG A 214 22.14 -1.20 -0.18
C ARG A 214 21.20 -0.32 -1.03
N ALA A 215 21.56 0.93 -1.21
CA ALA A 215 20.81 1.88 -2.01
C ALA A 215 21.17 1.88 -3.51
N SER A 216 21.98 0.93 -3.97
CA SER A 216 22.45 0.84 -5.38
C SER A 216 21.30 0.78 -6.39
N ASN A 217 20.18 0.17 -6.03
CA ASN A 217 18.97 0.07 -6.85
C ASN A 217 17.94 1.20 -6.60
N GLY A 218 18.34 2.25 -5.85
CA GLY A 218 17.47 3.34 -5.40
C GLY A 218 16.87 3.07 -4.03
N VAL A 219 16.21 4.11 -3.50
CA VAL A 219 15.58 4.08 -2.17
C VAL A 219 14.15 4.61 -2.27
N ILE A 220 13.23 3.95 -1.59
CA ILE A 220 11.87 4.43 -1.41
C ILE A 220 11.69 4.78 0.07
N LEU A 221 11.57 6.08 0.33
CA LEU A 221 11.29 6.61 1.65
C LEU A 221 9.79 6.62 1.86
N ILE A 222 9.34 6.13 2.99
CA ILE A 222 7.95 6.07 3.36
C ILE A 222 7.77 6.83 4.67
N THR A 223 7.00 7.88 4.60
CA THR A 223 6.60 8.66 5.77
C THR A 223 5.20 8.25 6.17
N THR A 224 5.00 7.87 7.44
CA THR A 224 3.69 7.49 7.94
C THR A 224 2.97 8.67 8.56
N LYS A 225 1.62 8.57 8.61
CA LYS A 225 0.75 9.59 9.19
C LYS A 225 1.08 9.84 10.65
N LYS A 226 1.20 11.11 11.01
CA LYS A 226 1.45 11.56 12.38
C LYS A 226 0.22 12.26 12.94
N GLY A 227 0.15 12.39 14.25
CA GLY A 227 -0.84 13.22 14.90
C GLY A 227 -0.60 14.71 14.62
N MET A 228 -1.68 15.48 14.64
CA MET A 228 -1.65 16.94 14.56
C MET A 228 -2.36 17.54 15.76
N ALA A 229 -1.88 18.69 16.23
CA ALA A 229 -2.58 19.44 17.28
C ALA A 229 -3.95 19.87 16.79
N GLY A 230 -4.97 19.70 17.62
CA GLY A 230 -6.35 20.04 17.28
C GLY A 230 -7.37 19.04 17.82
N LYS A 231 -8.60 19.13 17.32
CA LYS A 231 -9.68 18.21 17.67
C LYS A 231 -9.37 16.81 17.17
N THR A 232 -9.77 15.80 17.95
CA THR A 232 -9.69 14.41 17.54
C THR A 232 -10.48 14.18 16.26
N ASN A 233 -9.80 13.61 15.27
CA ASN A 233 -10.38 13.18 14.00
C ASN A 233 -10.43 11.64 13.99
N ILE A 234 -11.61 11.11 13.66
CA ILE A 234 -11.82 9.66 13.53
C ILE A 234 -12.26 9.39 12.10
N SER A 235 -11.54 8.53 11.41
CA SER A 235 -11.88 8.06 10.07
C SER A 235 -11.96 6.55 10.02
N PHE A 236 -13.01 6.04 9.40
CA PHE A 236 -13.19 4.62 9.13
C PHE A 236 -13.38 4.42 7.63
N ASN A 237 -12.58 3.54 7.05
CA ASN A 237 -12.68 3.15 5.65
C ASN A 237 -12.96 1.65 5.58
N ALA A 238 -13.91 1.28 4.73
CA ALA A 238 -14.22 -0.12 4.44
C ALA A 238 -14.38 -0.29 2.94
N SER A 239 -13.75 -1.30 2.39
CA SER A 239 -13.90 -1.70 1.00
C SER A 239 -13.96 -3.21 0.87
N ALA A 240 -14.81 -3.67 -0.05
CA ALA A 240 -14.89 -5.07 -0.45
C ALA A 240 -15.05 -5.13 -1.96
N GLY A 241 -14.42 -6.12 -2.59
CA GLY A 241 -14.47 -6.31 -4.03
C GLY A 241 -14.16 -7.74 -4.41
N PHE A 242 -14.37 -8.07 -5.67
CA PHE A 242 -14.01 -9.36 -6.24
C PHE A 242 -12.90 -9.18 -7.26
N GLN A 243 -11.89 -10.03 -7.18
CA GLN A 243 -10.86 -10.14 -8.21
C GLN A 243 -11.25 -11.25 -9.17
N THR A 244 -11.13 -10.97 -10.46
CA THR A 244 -11.35 -11.94 -11.52
C THR A 244 -10.17 -11.90 -12.48
N LEU A 245 -9.81 -13.04 -13.03
CA LEU A 245 -8.80 -13.14 -14.07
C LEU A 245 -9.47 -13.27 -15.43
N SER A 246 -8.96 -12.51 -16.39
CA SER A 246 -9.41 -12.64 -17.77
C SER A 246 -8.94 -13.98 -18.34
N LYS A 247 -9.91 -14.83 -18.70
CA LYS A 247 -9.63 -16.11 -19.34
C LYS A 247 -8.97 -15.89 -20.70
N PRO A 248 -7.79 -16.47 -20.97
CA PRO A 248 -7.20 -16.44 -22.29
C PRO A 248 -8.03 -17.30 -23.26
N LYS A 249 -7.93 -17.01 -24.56
CA LYS A 249 -8.52 -17.89 -25.56
C LYS A 249 -7.68 -19.17 -25.64
N MET A 250 -8.26 -20.27 -25.27
CA MET A 250 -7.62 -21.60 -25.29
C MET A 250 -8.28 -22.48 -26.35
N ALA A 251 -7.53 -23.47 -26.84
CA ALA A 251 -8.06 -24.48 -27.75
C ALA A 251 -9.00 -25.43 -26.99
N ASN A 252 -10.14 -25.74 -27.57
CA ASN A 252 -10.97 -26.83 -27.08
C ASN A 252 -10.38 -28.19 -27.50
N ALA A 253 -10.99 -29.29 -27.04
CA ALA A 253 -10.47 -30.65 -27.29
C ALA A 253 -10.29 -30.96 -28.79
N ALA A 254 -11.20 -30.50 -29.67
CA ALA A 254 -11.13 -30.75 -31.11
C ALA A 254 -10.01 -29.90 -31.76
N GLU A 255 -9.92 -28.63 -31.44
CA GLU A 255 -8.89 -27.71 -31.91
C GLU A 255 -7.50 -28.17 -31.43
N TYR A 256 -7.39 -28.61 -30.19
CA TYR A 256 -6.13 -29.13 -29.64
C TYR A 256 -5.66 -30.39 -30.41
N LYS A 257 -6.55 -31.33 -30.70
CA LYS A 257 -6.24 -32.52 -31.50
C LYS A 257 -5.77 -32.16 -32.91
N GLU A 258 -6.43 -31.19 -33.55
CA GLU A 258 -6.06 -30.73 -34.89
C GLU A 258 -4.65 -30.10 -34.88
N VAL A 259 -4.37 -29.21 -33.94
CA VAL A 259 -3.06 -28.56 -33.79
C VAL A 259 -1.96 -29.59 -33.50
N PHE A 260 -2.23 -30.54 -32.60
CA PHE A 260 -1.29 -31.60 -32.23
C PHE A 260 -0.93 -32.46 -33.45
N ASN A 261 -1.92 -32.94 -34.21
CA ASN A 261 -1.72 -33.73 -35.40
C ASN A 261 -0.98 -32.96 -36.52
N THR A 262 -1.33 -31.68 -36.71
CA THR A 262 -0.69 -30.80 -37.67
C THR A 262 0.80 -30.61 -37.36
N ARG A 263 1.12 -30.38 -36.09
CA ARG A 263 2.49 -30.25 -35.62
C ARG A 263 3.30 -31.53 -35.95
N TYR A 264 2.74 -32.68 -35.59
CA TYR A 264 3.41 -33.97 -35.83
C TYR A 264 3.65 -34.26 -37.31
N THR A 265 2.65 -33.95 -38.14
CA THR A 265 2.76 -34.13 -39.61
C THR A 265 3.83 -33.20 -40.19
N ASN A 266 3.89 -31.96 -39.75
CA ASN A 266 4.90 -30.99 -40.21
C ASN A 266 6.32 -31.38 -39.80
N ASP A 267 6.48 -32.03 -38.66
CA ASP A 267 7.77 -32.57 -38.20
C ASP A 267 8.19 -33.87 -38.92
N GLY A 268 7.41 -34.35 -39.93
CA GLY A 268 7.70 -35.56 -40.69
C GLY A 268 7.40 -36.86 -39.94
N GLY A 269 6.71 -36.80 -38.80
CA GLY A 269 6.30 -37.95 -37.99
C GLY A 269 4.90 -38.44 -38.35
N THR A 270 4.58 -39.66 -37.93
CA THR A 270 3.23 -40.16 -37.88
C THR A 270 2.57 -39.70 -36.56
N SER A 271 1.30 -39.30 -36.59
CA SER A 271 0.59 -38.91 -35.39
C SER A 271 0.62 -40.02 -34.34
N ILE A 272 1.04 -39.67 -33.12
CA ILE A 272 0.96 -40.55 -31.95
C ILE A 272 -0.19 -40.16 -31.03
N TRP A 273 -1.20 -39.53 -31.60
CA TRP A 273 -2.36 -39.09 -30.86
C TRP A 273 -3.00 -40.23 -30.08
N ASN A 274 -3.21 -40.03 -28.78
CA ASN A 274 -3.94 -40.97 -27.92
C ASN A 274 -5.42 -40.57 -27.83
N ASP A 275 -6.29 -41.36 -28.50
CA ASP A 275 -7.73 -41.09 -28.54
C ASP A 275 -8.48 -41.46 -27.22
N THR A 276 -7.80 -42.03 -26.22
CA THR A 276 -8.44 -42.43 -24.97
C THR A 276 -9.20 -41.25 -24.33
N GLY A 277 -8.56 -40.09 -24.25
CA GLY A 277 -9.20 -38.88 -23.70
C GLY A 277 -10.41 -38.43 -24.49
N ALA A 278 -10.31 -38.38 -25.82
CA ALA A 278 -11.44 -37.99 -26.67
C ALA A 278 -12.63 -38.94 -26.57
N THR A 279 -12.38 -40.21 -26.23
CA THR A 279 -13.45 -41.21 -26.04
C THR A 279 -14.06 -41.13 -24.65
N THR A 280 -13.25 -40.94 -23.61
CA THR A 280 -13.71 -40.93 -22.21
C THR A 280 -14.21 -39.56 -21.76
N ASN A 281 -13.76 -38.49 -22.42
CA ASN A 281 -14.13 -37.10 -22.13
C ASN A 281 -14.46 -36.31 -23.40
N PRO A 282 -15.53 -36.68 -24.13
CA PRO A 282 -15.86 -36.08 -25.44
C PRO A 282 -16.18 -34.58 -25.38
N GLY A 283 -16.58 -34.05 -24.21
CA GLY A 283 -16.83 -32.63 -23.99
C GLY A 283 -15.55 -31.82 -23.77
N GLY A 284 -14.47 -32.50 -23.45
CA GLY A 284 -13.24 -31.88 -23.03
C GLY A 284 -13.31 -31.27 -21.62
N THR A 285 -12.15 -30.96 -21.06
CA THR A 285 -12.01 -30.29 -19.76
C THR A 285 -11.54 -28.86 -19.99
N ASP A 286 -12.23 -27.93 -19.38
CA ASP A 286 -11.81 -26.53 -19.32
C ASP A 286 -10.95 -26.33 -18.08
N TRP A 287 -9.65 -26.53 -18.22
CA TRP A 287 -8.70 -26.51 -17.11
C TRP A 287 -8.59 -25.15 -16.42
N TRP A 288 -8.88 -24.06 -17.13
CA TRP A 288 -8.95 -22.74 -16.53
C TRP A 288 -10.10 -22.64 -15.54
N ASP A 289 -11.30 -23.06 -15.97
CA ASP A 289 -12.50 -22.99 -15.14
C ASP A 289 -12.46 -23.96 -13.96
N GLU A 290 -11.64 -25.02 -14.03
CA GLU A 290 -11.47 -25.99 -12.94
C GLU A 290 -10.59 -25.50 -11.79
N VAL A 291 -9.61 -24.64 -12.06
CA VAL A 291 -8.65 -24.22 -11.03
C VAL A 291 -8.72 -22.76 -10.69
N ILE A 292 -9.32 -21.90 -11.55
CA ILE A 292 -9.39 -20.46 -11.33
C ILE A 292 -10.68 -20.08 -10.60
N ASN A 293 -10.51 -19.49 -9.43
CA ASN A 293 -11.61 -18.93 -8.66
C ASN A 293 -12.15 -17.67 -9.34
N LYS A 294 -13.40 -17.70 -9.79
CA LYS A 294 -14.06 -16.59 -10.48
C LYS A 294 -14.47 -15.44 -9.57
N THR A 295 -14.43 -15.64 -8.24
CA THR A 295 -14.97 -14.71 -7.25
C THR A 295 -14.05 -14.54 -6.04
N ALA A 296 -12.74 -14.39 -6.27
CA ALA A 296 -11.78 -14.14 -5.20
C ALA A 296 -12.11 -12.84 -4.45
N LEU A 297 -12.56 -12.95 -3.21
CA LEU A 297 -12.98 -11.83 -2.38
C LEU A 297 -11.77 -11.08 -1.82
N VAL A 298 -11.78 -9.75 -1.95
CA VAL A 298 -10.82 -8.85 -1.32
C VAL A 298 -11.56 -7.94 -0.35
N GLN A 299 -11.04 -7.81 0.87
CA GLN A 299 -11.62 -6.97 1.93
C GLN A 299 -10.53 -6.11 2.55
N ASN A 300 -10.85 -4.85 2.81
CA ASN A 300 -9.96 -3.92 3.50
C ASN A 300 -10.78 -3.04 4.44
N TYR A 301 -10.43 -3.07 5.72
CA TYR A 301 -11.02 -2.25 6.76
C TYR A 301 -9.93 -1.49 7.49
N SER A 302 -10.10 -0.20 7.67
CA SER A 302 -9.15 0.62 8.41
C SER A 302 -9.84 1.64 9.29
N LEU A 303 -9.36 1.78 10.51
CA LEU A 303 -9.76 2.80 11.49
C LEU A 303 -8.55 3.65 11.78
N ASN A 304 -8.70 4.97 11.72
CA ASN A 304 -7.66 5.91 12.11
C ASN A 304 -8.24 6.93 13.09
N ILE A 305 -7.53 7.17 14.18
CA ILE A 305 -7.86 8.14 15.23
C ILE A 305 -6.63 9.02 15.44
N SER A 306 -6.74 10.29 15.09
CA SER A 306 -5.64 11.24 15.22
C SER A 306 -6.08 12.52 15.93
N GLY A 307 -5.17 13.16 16.64
CA GLY A 307 -5.45 14.39 17.36
C GLY A 307 -4.30 14.80 18.26
N GLY A 308 -4.57 15.77 19.12
CA GLY A 308 -3.60 16.18 20.11
C GLY A 308 -3.74 17.63 20.57
N SER A 309 -2.78 18.01 21.38
CA SER A 309 -2.57 19.38 21.86
C SER A 309 -1.19 19.89 21.41
N ASP A 310 -0.84 21.12 21.77
CA ASP A 310 0.49 21.67 21.51
C ASP A 310 1.64 20.85 22.15
N LYS A 311 1.34 20.04 23.16
CA LYS A 311 2.34 19.22 23.86
C LYS A 311 2.37 17.76 23.45
N LEU A 312 1.21 17.18 23.15
CA LEU A 312 1.11 15.77 22.79
C LEU A 312 0.24 15.64 21.54
N VAL A 313 0.81 15.06 20.50
CA VAL A 313 0.05 14.63 19.33
C VAL A 313 0.12 13.11 19.20
N TYR A 314 -0.96 12.53 18.67
CA TYR A 314 -1.06 11.08 18.50
C TYR A 314 -1.79 10.72 17.23
N ASN A 315 -1.43 9.57 16.68
CA ASN A 315 -2.13 8.89 15.60
C ASN A 315 -2.19 7.39 15.91
N LEU A 316 -3.40 6.86 16.06
CA LEU A 316 -3.67 5.44 16.24
C LEU A 316 -4.36 4.93 14.97
N SER A 317 -3.80 3.92 14.34
CA SER A 317 -4.44 3.22 13.23
C SER A 317 -4.59 1.73 13.56
N MET A 318 -5.63 1.12 12.99
CA MET A 318 -5.89 -0.31 13.01
C MET A 318 -6.38 -0.72 11.62
N GLY A 319 -5.91 -1.86 11.13
CA GLY A 319 -6.29 -2.37 9.83
C GLY A 319 -6.49 -3.87 9.82
N TYR A 320 -7.43 -4.32 9.00
CA TYR A 320 -7.61 -5.70 8.58
C TYR A 320 -7.70 -5.75 7.07
N TYR A 321 -6.91 -6.62 6.47
CA TYR A 321 -6.92 -6.89 5.04
C TYR A 321 -7.00 -8.38 4.81
N ARG A 322 -7.86 -8.80 3.87
CA ARG A 322 -7.92 -10.18 3.39
C ARG A 322 -8.02 -10.21 1.89
N ASN A 323 -7.25 -11.08 1.26
CA ASN A 323 -7.28 -11.37 -0.17
C ASN A 323 -7.34 -12.89 -0.36
N ASN A 324 -8.44 -13.40 -0.90
CA ASN A 324 -8.54 -14.79 -1.28
C ASN A 324 -7.78 -15.01 -2.61
N SER A 325 -7.26 -16.21 -2.77
CA SER A 325 -6.54 -16.60 -3.98
C SER A 325 -7.44 -16.58 -5.22
N GLN A 326 -6.82 -16.35 -6.38
CA GLN A 326 -7.43 -16.59 -7.68
C GLN A 326 -7.56 -18.08 -8.01
N TYR A 327 -6.96 -18.96 -7.24
CA TYR A 327 -7.23 -20.41 -7.26
C TYR A 327 -8.28 -20.77 -6.22
N ASP A 328 -8.88 -21.93 -6.33
CA ASP A 328 -9.82 -22.44 -5.32
C ASP A 328 -9.09 -23.00 -4.08
N TYR A 329 -7.99 -22.37 -3.74
CA TYR A 329 -7.17 -22.63 -2.57
C TYR A 329 -6.35 -21.39 -2.19
N GLY A 330 -6.26 -21.16 -0.88
CA GLY A 330 -5.35 -20.16 -0.32
C GLY A 330 -5.93 -18.77 -0.16
N TYR A 331 -5.29 -18.03 0.71
CA TYR A 331 -5.61 -16.66 1.05
C TYR A 331 -4.38 -15.97 1.63
N TRP A 332 -4.47 -14.68 1.77
CA TRP A 332 -3.57 -13.88 2.62
C TRP A 332 -4.39 -12.91 3.43
N ASP A 333 -4.19 -12.92 4.75
CA ASP A 333 -4.78 -11.92 5.63
C ASP A 333 -3.73 -11.23 6.49
N LYS A 334 -4.05 -10.01 6.91
CA LYS A 334 -3.19 -9.17 7.72
C LYS A 334 -4.03 -8.38 8.71
N ILE A 335 -3.63 -8.44 9.97
CA ILE A 335 -4.08 -7.53 11.02
C ILE A 335 -2.90 -6.68 11.43
N ASN A 336 -3.06 -5.38 11.44
CA ASN A 336 -2.04 -4.45 11.87
C ASN A 336 -2.64 -3.36 12.76
N ALA A 337 -1.81 -2.86 13.67
CA ALA A 337 -2.09 -1.63 14.40
C ALA A 337 -0.85 -0.76 14.41
N ARG A 338 -1.00 0.55 14.54
CA ARG A 338 0.11 1.48 14.69
C ARG A 338 -0.27 2.59 15.64
N LEU A 339 0.61 2.90 16.57
CA LEU A 339 0.51 4.05 17.45
C LEU A 339 1.74 4.92 17.25
N ASN A 340 1.53 6.11 16.74
CA ASN A 340 2.54 7.16 16.63
C ASN A 340 2.20 8.27 17.61
N THR A 341 3.18 8.69 18.43
CA THR A 341 3.02 9.79 19.38
C THR A 341 4.25 10.68 19.36
N GLU A 342 4.04 11.98 19.48
CA GLU A 342 5.12 12.96 19.68
C GLU A 342 4.77 13.85 20.88
N TYR A 343 5.70 13.95 21.83
CA TYR A 343 5.57 14.78 23.00
C TYR A 343 6.60 15.91 23.01
N THR A 344 6.12 17.14 23.08
CA THR A 344 6.91 18.36 23.16
C THR A 344 7.04 18.80 24.63
N PHE A 345 8.19 18.52 25.26
CA PHE A 345 8.44 18.92 26.65
C PHE A 345 8.48 20.44 26.79
N ASN A 346 9.18 21.09 25.87
CA ASN A 346 9.30 22.53 25.76
C ASN A 346 9.83 22.90 24.37
N LYS A 347 10.11 24.20 24.11
CA LYS A 347 10.62 24.67 22.81
C LYS A 347 11.97 24.10 22.39
N TYR A 348 12.69 23.42 23.29
CA TYR A 348 14.02 22.86 23.04
C TYR A 348 14.03 21.35 22.91
N VAL A 349 13.06 20.64 23.51
CA VAL A 349 13.09 19.18 23.62
C VAL A 349 11.78 18.57 23.21
N LYS A 350 11.84 17.64 22.25
CA LYS A 350 10.72 16.77 21.87
C LYS A 350 11.17 15.30 21.78
N MET A 351 10.23 14.40 21.99
CA MET A 351 10.40 12.97 21.90
C MET A 351 9.26 12.36 21.08
N GLY A 352 9.62 11.46 20.18
CA GLY A 352 8.64 10.69 19.41
C GLY A 352 8.76 9.20 19.72
N PHE A 353 7.62 8.53 19.65
CA PHE A 353 7.51 7.08 19.80
C PHE A 353 6.51 6.53 18.78
N ASP A 354 6.90 5.47 18.10
CA ASP A 354 6.10 4.75 17.13
C ASP A 354 6.22 3.25 17.39
N ILE A 355 5.08 2.55 17.40
CA ILE A 355 5.03 1.09 17.48
C ILE A 355 3.98 0.56 16.51
N ALA A 356 4.33 -0.46 15.73
CA ALA A 356 3.50 -1.02 14.69
C ALA A 356 3.48 -2.57 14.75
N PRO A 357 2.71 -3.17 15.68
CA PRO A 357 2.52 -4.62 15.72
C PRO A 357 1.67 -5.10 14.54
N ARG A 358 1.97 -6.31 14.04
CA ARG A 358 1.25 -6.97 12.96
C ARG A 358 1.20 -8.47 13.12
N VAL A 359 0.16 -9.06 12.53
CA VAL A 359 0.03 -10.51 12.32
C VAL A 359 -0.42 -10.73 10.88
N GLU A 360 0.28 -11.59 10.19
CA GLU A 360 -0.04 -12.01 8.83
C GLU A 360 -0.21 -13.53 8.79
N SER A 361 -1.12 -14.01 7.96
CA SER A 361 -1.38 -15.45 7.77
C SER A 361 -1.69 -15.69 6.32
N TRP A 362 -1.07 -16.71 5.73
CA TRP A 362 -1.30 -17.04 4.32
C TRP A 362 -1.05 -18.51 4.03
N ASP A 363 -1.68 -18.97 2.96
CA ASP A 363 -1.36 -20.25 2.35
C ASP A 363 -0.54 -20.02 1.09
N ASP A 364 0.51 -20.82 0.90
CA ASP A 364 1.30 -20.76 -0.33
C ASP A 364 0.49 -21.37 -1.47
N THR A 365 0.24 -20.57 -2.50
CA THR A 365 -0.48 -21.01 -3.69
C THR A 365 0.50 -21.46 -4.77
N PRO A 366 0.24 -22.60 -5.46
CA PRO A 366 1.07 -23.02 -6.59
C PRO A 366 0.85 -22.09 -7.80
N ASP A 367 1.83 -21.99 -8.66
CA ASP A 367 1.64 -21.34 -9.96
C ASP A 367 1.03 -22.35 -10.96
N LEU A 368 -0.27 -22.29 -11.13
CA LEU A 368 -1.01 -23.20 -12.02
C LEU A 368 -1.45 -22.54 -13.33
N PHE A 369 -1.12 -21.27 -13.58
CA PHE A 369 -1.50 -20.61 -14.83
C PHE A 369 -0.95 -21.32 -16.05
N SER A 370 0.35 -21.60 -16.06
CA SER A 370 0.99 -22.33 -17.15
C SER A 370 0.41 -23.72 -17.30
N ALA A 371 0.23 -24.46 -16.21
CA ALA A 371 -0.35 -25.80 -16.23
C ALA A 371 -1.78 -25.79 -16.77
N ALA A 372 -2.63 -24.85 -16.31
CA ALA A 372 -4.01 -24.74 -16.77
C ALA A 372 -4.12 -24.38 -18.26
N MET A 373 -3.15 -23.59 -18.81
CA MET A 373 -3.13 -23.23 -20.22
C MET A 373 -2.54 -24.30 -21.13
N SER A 374 -1.59 -25.11 -20.64
CA SER A 374 -0.88 -26.11 -21.42
C SER A 374 -1.43 -27.53 -21.28
N MET A 375 -2.29 -27.75 -20.27
CA MET A 375 -2.87 -29.07 -20.05
C MET A 375 -3.77 -29.50 -21.22
N ASP A 376 -3.66 -30.77 -21.60
CA ASP A 376 -4.46 -31.41 -22.65
C ASP A 376 -5.97 -31.36 -22.33
N PRO A 377 -6.77 -30.60 -23.09
CA PRO A 377 -8.20 -30.48 -22.81
C PRO A 377 -9.01 -31.75 -23.07
N THR A 378 -8.43 -32.78 -23.72
CA THR A 378 -9.10 -34.08 -23.85
C THR A 378 -8.99 -34.95 -22.60
N THR A 379 -8.09 -34.61 -21.70
CA THR A 379 -7.88 -35.35 -20.45
C THR A 379 -8.98 -35.01 -19.43
N PRO A 380 -9.66 -36.00 -18.83
CA PRO A 380 -10.61 -35.78 -17.74
C PRO A 380 -9.87 -35.41 -16.44
N ILE A 381 -10.56 -34.80 -15.48
CA ILE A 381 -9.98 -34.45 -14.17
C ILE A 381 -9.58 -35.72 -13.41
N PHE A 382 -10.46 -36.70 -13.39
CA PHE A 382 -10.25 -37.94 -12.66
C PHE A 382 -10.14 -39.12 -13.60
N LYS A 383 -9.49 -40.19 -13.15
CA LYS A 383 -9.52 -41.50 -13.75
C LYS A 383 -10.96 -42.05 -13.76
N PRO A 384 -11.30 -43.02 -14.61
CA PRO A 384 -12.55 -43.75 -14.51
C PRO A 384 -12.78 -44.32 -13.11
N GLU A 385 -14.01 -44.31 -12.61
CA GLU A 385 -14.33 -44.68 -11.22
C GLU A 385 -13.94 -46.13 -10.89
N ASP A 386 -13.93 -47.03 -11.86
CA ASP A 386 -13.49 -48.42 -11.71
C ASP A 386 -11.96 -48.56 -11.48
N GLN A 387 -11.20 -47.47 -11.66
CA GLN A 387 -9.75 -47.39 -11.40
C GLN A 387 -9.43 -46.63 -10.10
N TRP A 388 -10.44 -46.14 -9.39
CA TRP A 388 -10.23 -45.40 -8.15
C TRP A 388 -9.68 -46.28 -7.04
N VAL A 389 -8.85 -45.70 -6.22
CA VAL A 389 -8.24 -46.30 -5.04
C VAL A 389 -8.52 -45.44 -3.81
N ASP A 390 -8.34 -46.02 -2.61
CA ASP A 390 -8.65 -45.33 -1.34
C ASP A 390 -7.90 -44.01 -1.14
N ASN A 391 -6.69 -43.89 -1.68
CA ASN A 391 -5.99 -42.63 -1.65
C ASN A 391 -6.52 -41.72 -2.77
N GLU A 392 -7.32 -40.75 -2.41
CA GLU A 392 -8.00 -39.80 -3.32
C GLU A 392 -7.02 -39.07 -4.26
N PHE A 393 -5.79 -38.78 -3.80
CA PHE A 393 -4.79 -38.11 -4.60
C PHE A 393 -4.29 -38.94 -5.80
N ASN A 394 -4.52 -40.24 -5.79
CA ASN A 394 -4.17 -41.15 -6.88
C ASN A 394 -5.23 -41.20 -7.99
N ASN A 395 -6.41 -40.62 -7.74
CA ASN A 395 -7.56 -40.72 -8.64
C ASN A 395 -7.56 -39.66 -9.74
N TYR A 396 -6.64 -38.69 -9.69
CA TYR A 396 -6.47 -37.70 -10.73
C TYR A 396 -5.88 -38.30 -12.01
N GLN A 397 -6.35 -37.81 -13.17
CA GLN A 397 -5.87 -38.29 -14.46
C GLN A 397 -4.75 -37.40 -14.97
N ARG A 398 -3.62 -38.00 -15.31
CA ARG A 398 -2.55 -37.31 -16.02
C ARG A 398 -2.87 -37.14 -17.50
N SER A 399 -2.28 -36.14 -18.15
CA SER A 399 -2.43 -35.92 -19.58
C SER A 399 -2.11 -37.15 -20.40
N TYR A 400 -2.96 -37.44 -21.39
CA TYR A 400 -2.75 -38.52 -22.34
C TYR A 400 -1.75 -38.16 -23.45
N ASN A 401 -1.61 -36.87 -23.77
CA ASN A 401 -0.91 -36.40 -24.96
C ASN A 401 0.27 -35.46 -24.67
N ASN A 402 0.45 -35.02 -23.44
CA ASN A 402 1.60 -34.23 -23.02
C ASN A 402 2.11 -34.69 -21.64
N GLN A 403 3.15 -34.03 -21.11
CA GLN A 403 3.76 -34.39 -19.83
C GLN A 403 3.29 -33.52 -18.68
N GLU A 404 2.25 -32.69 -18.89
CA GLU A 404 1.74 -31.80 -17.87
C GLU A 404 1.08 -32.60 -16.73
N TRP A 405 1.31 -32.11 -15.52
CA TRP A 405 0.62 -32.60 -14.34
C TRP A 405 -0.79 -32.07 -14.29
N ASN A 406 -1.69 -32.86 -13.71
CA ASN A 406 -3.07 -32.45 -13.53
C ASN A 406 -3.15 -31.22 -12.60
N PRO A 407 -3.59 -30.04 -13.09
CA PRO A 407 -3.61 -28.84 -12.27
C PRO A 407 -4.61 -28.91 -11.11
N ALA A 408 -5.76 -29.58 -11.27
CA ALA A 408 -6.70 -29.79 -10.18
C ALA A 408 -6.12 -30.73 -9.11
N GLY A 409 -5.43 -31.79 -9.52
CA GLY A 409 -4.70 -32.68 -8.59
C GLY A 409 -3.56 -31.96 -7.88
N SER A 410 -2.84 -31.11 -8.58
CA SER A 410 -1.77 -30.28 -7.98
C SER A 410 -2.35 -29.30 -6.94
N LEU A 411 -3.52 -28.72 -7.20
CA LEU A 411 -4.21 -27.84 -6.27
C LEU A 411 -4.69 -28.60 -5.03
N ALA A 412 -5.31 -29.75 -5.21
CA ALA A 412 -5.83 -30.59 -4.11
C ALA A 412 -4.72 -31.08 -3.16
N ARG A 413 -3.50 -31.24 -3.66
CA ARG A 413 -2.32 -31.65 -2.86
C ARG A 413 -1.62 -30.51 -2.14
N GLN A 414 -2.09 -29.26 -2.30
CA GLN A 414 -1.50 -28.12 -1.59
C GLN A 414 -1.91 -28.10 -0.12
N ASN A 415 -0.92 -28.05 0.76
CA ASN A 415 -1.10 -27.87 2.18
C ASN A 415 0.16 -27.20 2.74
N SER A 416 0.19 -25.87 2.65
CA SER A 416 1.28 -25.04 3.16
C SER A 416 0.70 -23.79 3.80
N HIS A 417 0.89 -23.66 5.11
CA HIS A 417 0.36 -22.54 5.88
C HIS A 417 1.50 -21.79 6.57
N SER A 418 1.52 -20.48 6.38
CA SER A 418 2.49 -19.58 6.99
C SER A 418 1.80 -18.56 7.89
N ARG A 419 2.40 -18.32 9.05
CA ARG A 419 2.00 -17.24 9.96
C ARG A 419 3.20 -16.43 10.38
N GLU A 420 3.10 -15.11 10.23
CA GLU A 420 4.13 -14.17 10.67
C GLU A 420 3.56 -13.21 11.71
N MET A 421 4.31 -12.99 12.77
CA MET A 421 4.03 -11.97 13.78
C MET A 421 5.22 -11.04 13.84
N GLY A 422 5.00 -9.74 13.86
CA GLY A 422 6.09 -8.78 13.92
C GLY A 422 5.69 -7.44 14.49
N THR A 423 6.70 -6.64 14.77
CA THR A 423 6.51 -5.25 15.19
C THR A 423 7.69 -4.40 14.74
N ILE A 424 7.37 -3.16 14.35
CA ILE A 424 8.38 -2.12 14.22
C ILE A 424 8.21 -1.18 15.40
N VAL A 425 9.33 -0.85 16.04
CA VAL A 425 9.42 0.18 17.08
C VAL A 425 10.39 1.24 16.61
N ASN A 426 10.01 2.49 16.70
CA ASN A 426 10.87 3.62 16.39
C ASN A 426 10.71 4.71 17.45
N THR A 427 11.80 5.18 18.02
CA THR A 427 11.79 6.24 19.03
C THR A 427 12.90 7.23 18.75
N TYR A 428 12.63 8.50 19.01
CA TYR A 428 13.65 9.53 18.90
C TYR A 428 13.55 10.58 20.00
N LEU A 429 14.69 11.14 20.33
CA LEU A 429 14.80 12.34 21.14
C LEU A 429 15.46 13.43 20.30
N GLN A 430 14.83 14.59 20.22
CA GLN A 430 15.33 15.75 19.51
C GLN A 430 15.54 16.90 20.50
N ILE A 431 16.71 17.52 20.42
CA ILE A 431 17.09 18.66 21.24
C ILE A 431 17.52 19.81 20.30
N ASN A 432 16.92 20.96 20.49
CA ASN A 432 17.25 22.20 19.77
C ASN A 432 17.87 23.21 20.74
N PRO A 433 19.18 23.10 21.08
CA PRO A 433 19.82 23.98 22.07
C PRO A 433 19.72 25.45 21.68
N ILE A 434 19.80 25.73 20.41
CA ILE A 434 19.56 27.02 19.76
C ILE A 434 18.70 26.82 18.52
N GLN A 435 18.02 27.86 18.04
CA GLN A 435 17.11 27.77 16.88
C GLN A 435 17.73 27.19 15.60
N LYS A 436 19.04 27.33 15.44
CA LYS A 436 19.80 26.92 14.25
C LYS A 436 20.38 25.51 14.34
N LEU A 437 20.41 24.89 15.54
CA LEU A 437 21.05 23.59 15.78
C LEU A 437 20.03 22.59 16.26
N THR A 438 19.91 21.49 15.53
CA THR A 438 19.10 20.31 15.90
C THR A 438 20.02 19.12 16.16
N LEU A 439 19.93 18.58 17.36
CA LEU A 439 20.55 17.31 17.74
C LEU A 439 19.43 16.27 17.82
N ARG A 440 19.58 15.14 17.14
CA ARG A 440 18.59 14.06 17.15
C ARG A 440 19.29 12.71 17.33
N THR A 441 18.79 11.93 18.28
CA THR A 441 19.10 10.51 18.41
C THR A 441 17.84 9.70 18.14
N GLN A 442 17.93 8.68 17.30
CA GLN A 442 16.81 7.85 16.90
C GLN A 442 17.23 6.38 16.97
N PHE A 443 16.40 5.56 17.60
CA PHE A 443 16.54 4.11 17.65
C PHE A 443 15.33 3.46 16.97
N GLY A 444 15.60 2.59 16.01
CA GLY A 444 14.59 1.79 15.31
C GLY A 444 14.89 0.30 15.48
N ALA A 445 13.85 -0.52 15.64
CA ALA A 445 13.94 -1.97 15.62
C ALA A 445 12.77 -2.57 14.83
N ASN A 446 13.06 -3.62 14.05
CA ASN A 446 12.08 -4.45 13.36
C ASN A 446 12.32 -5.90 13.78
N ALA A 447 11.38 -6.45 14.53
CA ALA A 447 11.43 -7.84 14.96
C ALA A 447 10.24 -8.59 14.37
N HIS A 448 10.48 -9.75 13.75
CA HIS A 448 9.40 -10.58 13.25
C HIS A 448 9.79 -12.06 13.28
N PHE A 449 8.76 -12.90 13.43
CA PHE A 449 8.84 -14.35 13.58
C PHE A 449 7.86 -14.97 12.59
N ARG A 450 8.36 -15.87 11.74
CA ARG A 450 7.56 -16.64 10.80
C ARG A 450 7.62 -18.12 11.16
N ARG A 451 6.46 -18.74 11.09
CA ARG A 451 6.34 -20.20 11.11
C ARG A 451 5.63 -20.63 9.83
N THR A 452 6.25 -21.58 9.13
CA THR A 452 5.65 -22.24 7.96
C THR A 452 5.50 -23.72 8.27
N ASP A 453 4.28 -24.22 8.19
CA ASP A 453 3.96 -25.65 8.26
C ASP A 453 3.59 -26.11 6.85
N LYS A 454 4.24 -27.17 6.37
CA LYS A 454 4.00 -27.74 5.06
C LYS A 454 3.81 -29.24 5.17
N PHE A 455 2.76 -29.74 4.55
CA PHE A 455 2.53 -31.16 4.35
C PHE A 455 2.46 -31.47 2.86
N THR A 456 3.15 -32.53 2.42
CA THR A 456 3.05 -33.07 1.07
C THR A 456 2.52 -34.50 1.21
N PRO A 457 1.35 -34.81 0.66
CA PRO A 457 0.78 -36.16 0.75
C PRO A 457 1.56 -37.16 -0.09
N GLU A 458 1.48 -38.42 0.28
CA GLU A 458 1.87 -39.53 -0.59
C GLU A 458 0.82 -39.65 -1.71
N PHE A 459 1.30 -39.81 -2.95
CA PHE A 459 0.44 -40.08 -4.10
C PHE A 459 1.23 -40.76 -5.22
N TYR A 460 0.50 -41.51 -6.05
CA TYR A 460 1.06 -42.16 -7.23
C TYR A 460 0.05 -42.11 -8.40
N ILE A 461 0.32 -41.29 -9.36
CA ILE A 461 -0.44 -41.22 -10.61
C ILE A 461 0.21 -42.13 -11.64
N ASP A 462 1.50 -41.92 -11.87
CA ASP A 462 2.40 -42.72 -12.70
C ASP A 462 3.88 -42.51 -12.29
N ALA A 463 4.82 -43.06 -13.06
CA ALA A 463 6.24 -42.95 -12.77
C ALA A 463 6.79 -41.52 -12.82
N LEU A 464 6.09 -40.56 -13.43
CA LEU A 464 6.54 -39.18 -13.61
C LEU A 464 5.79 -38.20 -12.68
N GLU A 465 4.58 -38.60 -12.21
CA GLU A 465 3.77 -37.80 -11.29
C GLU A 465 3.51 -38.61 -10.02
N GLN A 466 4.41 -38.52 -9.06
CA GLN A 466 4.32 -39.27 -7.80
C GLN A 466 5.10 -38.59 -6.67
N SER A 467 4.65 -38.85 -5.45
CA SER A 467 5.41 -38.72 -4.21
C SER A 467 5.27 -40.02 -3.42
N THR A 468 6.33 -40.81 -3.37
CA THR A 468 6.29 -42.17 -2.79
C THR A 468 6.23 -42.20 -1.27
N LEU A 469 6.47 -41.08 -0.63
CA LEU A 469 6.35 -40.89 0.81
C LEU A 469 5.68 -39.54 1.09
N SER A 470 4.83 -39.51 2.07
CA SER A 470 4.36 -38.24 2.62
C SER A 470 5.51 -37.50 3.31
N ASN A 471 5.50 -36.19 3.27
CA ASN A 471 6.49 -35.35 3.95
C ASN A 471 5.80 -34.26 4.77
N VAL A 472 6.21 -34.11 6.00
CA VAL A 472 5.86 -32.98 6.84
C VAL A 472 7.11 -32.16 7.15
N SER A 473 7.00 -30.84 7.04
CA SER A 473 8.07 -29.93 7.41
C SER A 473 7.53 -28.73 8.17
N ARG A 474 8.33 -28.29 9.14
CA ARG A 474 8.09 -27.06 9.90
C ARG A 474 9.33 -26.20 9.84
N GLU A 475 9.16 -24.97 9.43
CA GLU A 475 10.21 -23.96 9.36
C GLU A 475 9.87 -22.80 10.26
N MET A 476 10.86 -22.36 11.04
CA MET A 476 10.78 -21.19 11.91
C MET A 476 11.89 -20.23 11.52
N GLN A 477 11.54 -18.99 11.30
CA GLN A 477 12.46 -17.91 10.95
C GLN A 477 12.24 -16.74 11.90
N GLU A 478 13.34 -16.16 12.35
CA GLU A 478 13.36 -15.01 13.26
C GLU A 478 14.27 -13.95 12.68
N TRP A 479 13.78 -12.70 12.63
CA TRP A 479 14.57 -11.55 12.21
C TRP A 479 14.54 -10.51 13.32
N LEU A 480 15.72 -9.98 13.61
CA LEU A 480 15.88 -8.87 14.55
C LEU A 480 16.85 -7.85 13.94
N ASP A 481 16.27 -6.83 13.38
CA ASP A 481 17.00 -5.73 12.79
C ASP A 481 16.87 -4.50 13.66
N TRP A 482 17.96 -3.78 13.87
CA TRP A 482 17.93 -2.51 14.57
C TRP A 482 18.90 -1.51 13.96
N ASN A 483 18.55 -0.24 14.06
CA ASN A 483 19.44 0.86 13.75
C ASN A 483 19.40 1.93 14.83
N TRP A 484 20.53 2.53 15.11
CA TRP A 484 20.68 3.67 15.99
C TRP A 484 21.40 4.79 15.26
N THR A 485 20.69 5.88 15.06
CA THR A 485 21.17 7.02 14.29
C THR A 485 21.24 8.26 15.16
N ASN A 486 22.36 8.98 15.08
CA ASN A 486 22.59 10.24 15.77
C ASN A 486 22.99 11.30 14.76
N THR A 487 22.31 12.44 14.77
CA THR A 487 22.57 13.54 13.83
C THR A 487 22.68 14.87 14.56
N ALA A 488 23.52 15.73 14.00
CA ALA A 488 23.61 17.13 14.37
C ALA A 488 23.46 17.96 13.09
N THR A 489 22.40 18.75 13.00
CA THR A 489 22.09 19.57 11.83
C THR A 489 22.12 21.05 12.21
N TYR A 490 22.92 21.81 11.49
CA TYR A 490 23.01 23.25 11.65
C TYR A 490 22.53 23.97 10.39
N ILE A 491 21.47 24.77 10.54
CA ILE A 491 20.84 25.52 9.44
C ILE A 491 20.95 27.03 9.73
N THR A 492 21.50 27.79 8.80
CA THR A 492 21.57 29.24 8.92
C THR A 492 21.50 29.92 7.57
N THR A 493 20.91 31.11 7.54
CA THR A 493 20.97 32.02 6.39
C THR A 493 22.00 33.11 6.68
N PHE A 494 22.97 33.21 5.81
CA PHE A 494 24.02 34.24 5.90
C PHE A 494 23.77 35.33 4.87
N ALA A 495 23.92 36.60 5.32
CA ALA A 495 23.70 37.79 4.48
C ALA A 495 22.33 37.81 3.76
N GLU A 496 21.30 37.23 4.36
CA GLU A 496 19.91 37.12 3.82
C GLU A 496 19.80 36.45 2.41
N LYS A 497 20.90 35.92 1.89
CA LYS A 497 20.97 35.34 0.54
C LYS A 497 21.55 33.93 0.49
N HIS A 498 22.39 33.57 1.46
CA HIS A 498 23.10 32.28 1.44
C HIS A 498 22.54 31.35 2.50
N ASN A 499 21.80 30.32 2.08
CA ASN A 499 21.30 29.29 2.96
C ASN A 499 22.36 28.20 3.09
N ILE A 500 22.80 27.93 4.31
CA ILE A 500 23.78 26.90 4.65
C ILE A 500 23.09 25.86 5.51
N ASN A 501 23.13 24.62 5.07
CA ASN A 501 22.67 23.44 5.82
C ASN A 501 23.84 22.46 5.92
N VAL A 502 24.32 22.22 7.13
CA VAL A 502 25.38 21.27 7.41
C VAL A 502 24.87 20.22 8.38
N MET A 503 25.00 18.97 7.99
CA MET A 503 24.63 17.83 8.82
C MET A 503 25.83 16.91 8.98
N GLY A 504 26.09 16.50 10.23
CA GLY A 504 27.00 15.41 10.58
C GLY A 504 26.22 14.32 11.34
N GLY A 505 26.57 13.07 11.11
CA GLY A 505 25.87 11.99 11.78
C GLY A 505 26.68 10.71 11.95
N PHE A 506 26.20 9.85 12.83
CA PHE A 506 26.72 8.51 13.08
C PHE A 506 25.54 7.54 13.12
N THR A 507 25.69 6.39 12.45
CA THR A 507 24.71 5.30 12.46
C THR A 507 25.38 3.99 12.80
N ALA A 508 24.77 3.24 13.70
CA ALA A 508 25.08 1.85 13.96
C ALA A 508 23.84 0.99 13.64
N GLU A 509 24.06 -0.15 12.98
CA GLU A 509 22.96 -1.03 12.58
C GLU A 509 23.38 -2.49 12.67
N ARG A 510 22.40 -3.36 12.87
CA ARG A 510 22.59 -4.81 12.82
C ARG A 510 21.36 -5.44 12.18
N PHE A 511 21.61 -6.38 11.28
CA PHE A 511 20.62 -7.28 10.70
C PHE A 511 20.97 -8.69 11.15
N ALA A 512 20.00 -9.38 11.72
CA ALA A 512 20.19 -10.73 12.23
C ALA A 512 19.00 -11.59 11.82
N GLU A 513 19.30 -12.72 11.20
CA GLU A 513 18.33 -13.74 10.82
C GLU A 513 18.77 -15.07 11.45
N PHE A 514 17.79 -15.78 12.00
CA PHE A 514 17.94 -17.15 12.46
C PHE A 514 16.84 -18.00 11.81
N GLN A 515 17.23 -19.14 11.24
CA GLN A 515 16.32 -20.07 10.62
C GLN A 515 16.55 -21.47 11.18
N SER A 516 15.47 -22.15 11.51
CA SER A 516 15.47 -23.57 11.83
C SER A 516 14.40 -24.29 11.02
N LYS A 517 14.74 -25.47 10.50
CA LYS A 517 13.82 -26.31 9.73
C LYS A 517 13.92 -27.74 10.20
N ALA A 518 12.77 -28.34 10.46
CA ALA A 518 12.66 -29.76 10.76
C ALA A 518 11.72 -30.41 9.75
N SER A 519 12.07 -31.58 9.27
CA SER A 519 11.20 -32.35 8.37
C SER A 519 11.30 -33.85 8.62
N ARG A 520 10.26 -34.56 8.22
CA ARG A 520 10.21 -36.02 8.31
C ARG A 520 9.32 -36.58 7.24
N ASP A 521 9.72 -37.73 6.69
CA ASP A 521 8.96 -38.48 5.70
C ASP A 521 8.17 -39.62 6.36
N ASP A 522 7.24 -40.20 5.61
CA ASP A 522 6.44 -41.36 5.98
C ASP A 522 5.58 -41.07 7.22
N VAL A 523 4.76 -40.03 7.11
CA VAL A 523 3.74 -39.72 8.13
C VAL A 523 2.62 -40.75 8.02
N PRO A 524 2.18 -41.39 9.13
CA PRO A 524 1.32 -42.58 9.11
C PRO A 524 -0.01 -42.39 8.39
N ASN A 525 -0.48 -41.18 8.18
CA ASN A 525 -1.77 -40.86 7.59
C ASN A 525 -1.79 -39.47 7.00
N ASN A 526 -2.62 -39.25 5.99
CA ASN A 526 -2.89 -37.95 5.40
C ASN A 526 -3.91 -37.11 6.22
N MET A 527 -4.16 -37.48 7.48
CA MET A 527 -5.05 -36.71 8.36
C MET A 527 -4.33 -35.52 9.00
N ASP A 528 -4.96 -34.35 9.03
CA ASP A 528 -4.43 -33.10 9.60
C ASP A 528 -3.87 -33.29 11.02
N GLN A 529 -4.50 -34.12 11.84
CA GLN A 529 -4.08 -34.41 13.21
C GLN A 529 -2.75 -35.16 13.31
N MET A 530 -2.29 -35.80 12.24
CA MET A 530 -1.05 -36.57 12.18
C MET A 530 0.07 -35.86 11.42
N GLN A 531 -0.18 -34.67 10.91
CA GLN A 531 0.80 -33.84 10.17
C GLN A 531 1.78 -33.17 11.14
N GLU A 532 2.42 -33.95 11.98
CA GLU A 532 3.42 -33.49 12.95
C GLU A 532 4.78 -34.12 12.66
N VAL A 533 5.87 -33.34 12.81
CA VAL A 533 7.23 -33.81 12.50
C VAL A 533 7.61 -35.06 13.28
N ASN A 534 7.16 -35.23 14.49
CA ASN A 534 7.44 -36.41 15.31
C ASN A 534 6.58 -37.65 14.98
N ALA A 535 5.56 -37.50 14.14
CA ALA A 535 4.72 -38.63 13.70
C ALA A 535 5.31 -39.41 12.52
N GLY A 536 6.24 -38.82 11.75
CA GLY A 536 6.90 -39.51 10.63
C GLY A 536 7.89 -40.59 11.10
N THR A 537 8.10 -41.60 10.27
CA THR A 537 8.93 -42.75 10.61
C THR A 537 10.30 -42.74 9.91
N GLN A 538 10.46 -41.95 8.83
CA GLN A 538 11.66 -41.96 8.01
C GLN A 538 12.28 -40.55 7.84
N ASN A 539 13.56 -40.54 7.46
CA ASN A 539 14.30 -39.36 6.96
C ASN A 539 14.18 -38.10 7.83
N GLN A 540 14.36 -38.25 9.16
CA GLN A 540 14.39 -37.08 10.03
C GLN A 540 15.53 -36.15 9.63
N LYS A 541 15.18 -34.85 9.40
CA LYS A 541 16.12 -33.76 9.12
C LYS A 541 15.83 -32.60 10.03
N SER A 542 16.87 -31.95 10.53
CA SER A 542 16.78 -30.77 11.38
C SER A 542 17.84 -29.73 11.00
#